data_781f073157105bb739ffb60911272aed
#
_entry.id   781f073157105bb739ffb60911272aed
#
_cell.length_a   1.000
_cell.length_b   1.000
_cell.length_c   1.000
_cell.angle_alpha   90.00
_cell.angle_beta   90.00
_cell.angle_gamma   90.00
#
_symmetry.space_group_name_H-M   'P 1'
#
loop_
_entity.id
_entity.type
_entity.pdbx_description
1 polymer ?
#
loop_
_entity_poly.entity_id
_entity_poly.type
_entity_poly.pdbx_seq_one_letter_code
_entity_poly.pdbx_strand_id
1 'polypeptide(L)'
;KKAKKCVKVQSGVLPDEVSLGHVGLNHLTWERSVTVDGTDRLPGMLAGHLGDLAEEVELAPALLAQLGMVPSYYLRYYYAHDEVLAEQLRGPTRAEAVKAIEDELLALYADPSVDTKPEALERRGGAFYSEAAVELLDAMRGTPGPARVVNLRNDGTLPFLPDDHVIEVPARFSEGRFVAEPVAPLPDDLAGLIAAVSGYERLALDAAVHGGRDRVLRAMRAHPLVLQHERTSRLIYLQLAENARFLPWARAQWSSP
;
A
#
# COMPACT_ATOMS: atom_id res chain seq x y z
N LYS A 1 -10.09 1.77 2.17
CA LYS A 1 -10.95 2.51 3.13
C LYS A 1 -11.19 3.97 2.73
N LYS A 2 -10.19 4.70 2.20
CA LYS A 2 -10.39 6.08 1.73
C LYS A 2 -11.45 6.15 0.62
N ALA A 3 -11.38 5.26 -0.40
CA ALA A 3 -12.40 5.17 -1.44
C ALA A 3 -13.81 4.89 -0.87
N LYS A 4 -13.94 3.94 0.09
CA LYS A 4 -15.23 3.71 0.79
C LYS A 4 -15.72 4.93 1.57
N LYS A 5 -14.82 5.74 2.15
CA LYS A 5 -15.18 6.98 2.84
C LYS A 5 -15.68 8.03 1.86
N CYS A 6 -15.05 8.20 0.71
CA CYS A 6 -15.52 9.09 -0.37
C CYS A 6 -16.92 8.68 -0.84
N VAL A 7 -17.17 7.39 -1.06
CA VAL A 7 -18.49 6.87 -1.45
C VAL A 7 -19.53 7.20 -0.38
N LYS A 8 -19.24 6.98 0.91
CA LYS A 8 -20.15 7.29 2.02
C LYS A 8 -20.53 8.77 2.08
N VAL A 9 -19.55 9.65 1.89
CA VAL A 9 -19.80 11.10 1.91
C VAL A 9 -20.65 11.55 0.73
N GLN A 10 -20.48 10.91 -0.43
CA GLN A 10 -21.13 11.33 -1.68
C GLN A 10 -22.46 10.63 -1.99
N SER A 11 -22.67 9.40 -1.51
CA SER A 11 -23.86 8.59 -1.84
C SER A 11 -24.77 8.26 -0.66
N GLY A 12 -24.32 8.52 0.58
CA GLY A 12 -25.07 8.13 1.79
C GLY A 12 -25.12 6.62 2.06
N VAL A 13 -24.45 5.81 1.23
CA VAL A 13 -24.45 4.34 1.31
C VAL A 13 -23.49 3.87 2.40
N LEU A 14 -23.91 2.85 3.17
CA LEU A 14 -23.07 2.27 4.22
C LEU A 14 -21.86 1.52 3.62
N PRO A 15 -20.70 1.51 4.29
CA PRO A 15 -19.49 0.83 3.80
C PRO A 15 -19.67 -0.65 3.47
N ASP A 16 -20.60 -1.33 4.15
CA ASP A 16 -20.87 -2.76 3.97
C ASP A 16 -21.67 -3.08 2.70
N GLU A 17 -22.29 -2.07 2.08
CA GLU A 17 -23.04 -2.20 0.82
C GLU A 17 -22.16 -1.92 -0.40
N VAL A 18 -20.87 -1.57 -0.18
CA VAL A 18 -19.95 -1.18 -1.24
C VAL A 18 -18.95 -2.30 -1.54
N SER A 19 -18.92 -2.77 -2.78
CA SER A 19 -17.86 -3.63 -3.31
C SER A 19 -16.85 -2.80 -4.11
N LEU A 20 -15.57 -3.09 -3.94
CA LEU A 20 -14.47 -2.42 -4.63
C LEU A 20 -13.85 -3.35 -5.67
N GLY A 21 -13.58 -2.85 -6.86
CA GLY A 21 -12.76 -3.52 -7.86
C GLY A 21 -11.27 -3.27 -7.62
N HIS A 22 -10.82 -3.63 -6.43
CA HIS A 22 -9.45 -3.44 -5.95
C HIS A 22 -8.48 -4.41 -6.61
N VAL A 23 -7.30 -3.95 -7.02
CA VAL A 23 -6.28 -4.83 -7.62
C VAL A 23 -4.88 -4.27 -7.44
N GLY A 24 -3.93 -5.14 -7.17
CA GLY A 24 -2.50 -4.81 -7.14
C GLY A 24 -1.70 -5.65 -6.14
N LEU A 25 -0.68 -5.03 -5.57
CA LEU A 25 0.13 -5.52 -4.47
C LEU A 25 -0.11 -4.64 -3.24
N ASN A 26 0.35 -5.06 -2.07
CA ASN A 26 0.19 -4.27 -0.86
C ASN A 26 0.73 -2.83 -1.06
N HIS A 27 -0.14 -1.84 -0.85
CA HIS A 27 0.09 -0.41 -1.12
C HIS A 27 0.20 0.02 -2.60
N LEU A 28 0.42 -0.89 -3.53
CA LEU A 28 0.50 -0.62 -4.96
C LEU A 28 -0.79 -1.10 -5.64
N THR A 29 -1.87 -0.36 -5.46
CA THR A 29 -3.22 -0.79 -5.83
C THR A 29 -4.02 0.30 -6.53
N TRP A 30 -5.03 -0.14 -7.30
CA TRP A 30 -6.00 0.72 -7.96
C TRP A 30 -7.42 0.24 -7.67
N GLU A 31 -8.32 1.19 -7.43
CA GLU A 31 -9.77 0.95 -7.42
C GLU A 31 -10.30 1.14 -8.83
N ARG A 32 -10.72 0.05 -9.48
CA ARG A 32 -11.19 0.00 -10.87
C ARG A 32 -12.70 0.11 -10.99
N SER A 33 -13.41 -0.18 -9.93
CA SER A 33 -14.85 -0.03 -9.81
C SER A 33 -15.25 0.21 -8.36
N VAL A 34 -16.40 0.86 -8.20
CA VAL A 34 -17.06 1.09 -6.90
C VAL A 34 -18.51 0.67 -7.08
N THR A 35 -18.83 -0.57 -6.74
CA THR A 35 -20.15 -1.15 -6.99
C THR A 35 -21.06 -0.98 -5.79
N VAL A 36 -22.21 -0.37 -6.02
CA VAL A 36 -23.31 -0.20 -5.06
C VAL A 36 -24.58 -0.74 -5.74
N ASP A 37 -25.29 -1.63 -5.10
CA ASP A 37 -26.52 -2.26 -5.62
C ASP A 37 -26.31 -2.82 -7.06
N GLY A 38 -25.18 -3.46 -7.31
CA GLY A 38 -24.85 -4.04 -8.61
C GLY A 38 -24.44 -3.03 -9.69
N THR A 39 -24.42 -1.72 -9.38
CA THR A 39 -24.07 -0.66 -10.34
C THR A 39 -22.70 -0.09 -10.02
N ASP A 40 -21.79 -0.03 -11.01
CA ASP A 40 -20.52 0.67 -10.88
C ASP A 40 -20.73 2.19 -10.86
N ARG A 41 -20.37 2.82 -9.75
CA ARG A 41 -20.47 4.27 -9.51
C ARG A 41 -19.19 5.02 -9.85
N LEU A 42 -18.07 4.33 -10.06
CA LEU A 42 -16.79 5.00 -10.28
C LEU A 42 -16.79 5.96 -11.48
N PRO A 43 -17.34 5.63 -12.65
CA PRO A 43 -17.41 6.57 -13.77
C PRO A 43 -18.15 7.88 -13.42
N GLY A 44 -19.27 7.79 -12.69
CA GLY A 44 -20.01 8.96 -12.22
C GLY A 44 -19.22 9.78 -11.18
N MET A 45 -18.50 9.12 -10.29
CA MET A 45 -17.63 9.78 -9.30
C MET A 45 -16.47 10.53 -9.98
N LEU A 46 -15.82 9.91 -10.97
CA LEU A 46 -14.77 10.57 -11.75
C LEU A 46 -15.31 11.75 -12.57
N ALA A 47 -16.55 11.68 -13.06
CA ALA A 47 -17.17 12.80 -13.78
C ALA A 47 -17.61 13.97 -12.89
N GLY A 48 -18.13 13.68 -11.69
CA GLY A 48 -18.73 14.69 -10.80
C GLY A 48 -17.84 15.15 -9.64
N HIS A 49 -16.86 14.32 -9.20
CA HIS A 49 -16.08 14.53 -7.98
C HIS A 49 -14.58 14.32 -8.19
N LEU A 50 -14.10 14.56 -9.40
CA LEU A 50 -12.70 14.33 -9.77
C LEU A 50 -11.72 15.12 -8.87
N GLY A 51 -12.06 16.37 -8.54
CA GLY A 51 -11.25 17.22 -7.68
C GLY A 51 -11.08 16.64 -6.27
N ASP A 52 -12.17 16.22 -5.65
CA ASP A 52 -12.18 15.65 -4.30
C ASP A 52 -11.38 14.34 -4.24
N LEU A 53 -11.55 13.47 -5.26
CA LEU A 53 -10.79 12.23 -5.38
C LEU A 53 -9.30 12.47 -5.57
N ALA A 54 -8.94 13.45 -6.39
CA ALA A 54 -7.57 13.84 -6.67
C ALA A 54 -6.88 14.41 -5.42
N GLU A 55 -7.57 15.25 -4.65
CA GLU A 55 -7.09 15.77 -3.37
C GLU A 55 -6.86 14.65 -2.36
N GLU A 56 -7.78 13.68 -2.25
CA GLU A 56 -7.66 12.56 -1.29
C GLU A 56 -6.43 11.67 -1.57
N VAL A 57 -6.04 11.49 -2.83
CA VAL A 57 -4.86 10.69 -3.21
C VAL A 57 -3.62 11.53 -3.48
N GLU A 58 -3.75 12.86 -3.40
CA GLU A 58 -2.69 13.84 -3.67
C GLU A 58 -2.04 13.65 -5.05
N LEU A 59 -2.89 13.52 -6.09
CA LEU A 59 -2.49 13.37 -7.49
C LEU A 59 -3.26 14.35 -8.38
N ALA A 60 -2.69 14.67 -9.54
CA ALA A 60 -3.34 15.56 -10.48
C ALA A 60 -4.69 15.02 -10.99
N PRO A 61 -5.77 15.83 -11.02
CA PRO A 61 -7.08 15.39 -11.54
C PRO A 61 -7.00 14.81 -12.95
N ALA A 62 -6.18 15.40 -13.81
CA ALA A 62 -5.99 14.94 -15.18
C ALA A 62 -5.44 13.51 -15.27
N LEU A 63 -4.60 13.10 -14.31
CA LEU A 63 -4.09 11.73 -14.23
C LEU A 63 -5.20 10.74 -13.88
N LEU A 64 -6.05 11.06 -12.89
CA LEU A 64 -7.18 10.20 -12.52
C LEU A 64 -8.17 10.06 -13.68
N ALA A 65 -8.44 11.15 -14.39
CA ALA A 65 -9.30 11.13 -15.57
C ALA A 65 -8.72 10.24 -16.69
N GLN A 66 -7.40 10.31 -16.91
CA GLN A 66 -6.71 9.49 -17.91
C GLN A 66 -6.69 8.01 -17.51
N LEU A 67 -6.44 7.70 -16.24
CA LEU A 67 -6.43 6.32 -15.73
C LEU A 67 -7.84 5.69 -15.74
N GLY A 68 -8.89 6.49 -15.58
CA GLY A 68 -10.26 6.00 -15.40
C GLY A 68 -10.45 5.18 -14.11
N MET A 69 -9.56 5.33 -13.14
CA MET A 69 -9.54 4.60 -11.86
C MET A 69 -8.87 5.42 -10.78
N VAL A 70 -9.00 5.00 -9.52
CA VAL A 70 -8.40 5.71 -8.39
C VAL A 70 -7.19 4.92 -7.87
N PRO A 71 -5.97 5.43 -8.04
CA PRO A 71 -4.78 4.81 -7.49
C PRO A 71 -4.72 4.95 -5.97
N SER A 72 -4.01 4.06 -5.31
CA SER A 72 -3.65 4.18 -3.90
C SER A 72 -2.87 5.48 -3.66
N TYR A 73 -3.07 6.11 -2.49
CA TYR A 73 -2.29 7.27 -2.05
C TYR A 73 -0.77 7.08 -2.20
N TYR A 74 -0.27 5.87 -2.01
CA TYR A 74 1.17 5.60 -2.12
C TYR A 74 1.69 5.67 -3.56
N LEU A 75 0.82 5.58 -4.57
CA LEU A 75 1.22 5.74 -5.97
C LEU A 75 1.60 7.18 -6.32
N ARG A 76 1.37 8.16 -5.43
CA ARG A 76 1.94 9.50 -5.56
C ARG A 76 3.48 9.49 -5.65
N TYR A 77 4.15 8.55 -4.98
CA TYR A 77 5.60 8.39 -5.08
C TYR A 77 6.08 7.96 -6.46
N TYR A 78 5.20 7.37 -7.26
CA TYR A 78 5.48 6.97 -8.62
C TYR A 78 4.99 8.01 -9.64
N TYR A 79 3.72 8.44 -9.57
CA TYR A 79 3.11 9.33 -10.54
C TYR A 79 3.46 10.81 -10.34
N ALA A 80 3.80 11.22 -9.12
CA ALA A 80 4.15 12.59 -8.73
C ALA A 80 5.49 12.63 -7.97
N HIS A 81 6.48 11.85 -8.46
CA HIS A 81 7.77 11.64 -7.80
C HIS A 81 8.50 12.95 -7.49
N ASP A 82 8.58 13.86 -8.46
CA ASP A 82 9.37 15.09 -8.32
C ASP A 82 8.69 16.08 -7.36
N GLU A 83 7.36 16.16 -7.39
CA GLU A 83 6.56 16.96 -6.47
C GLU A 83 6.70 16.47 -5.03
N VAL A 84 6.60 15.16 -4.83
CA VAL A 84 6.78 14.53 -3.51
C VAL A 84 8.20 14.71 -3.00
N LEU A 85 9.21 14.57 -3.85
CA LEU A 85 10.60 14.83 -3.48
C LEU A 85 10.80 16.28 -3.06
N ALA A 86 10.26 17.23 -3.84
CA ALA A 86 10.34 18.66 -3.51
C ALA A 86 9.64 19.00 -2.18
N GLU A 87 8.50 18.35 -1.88
CA GLU A 87 7.80 18.48 -0.62
C GLU A 87 8.65 17.96 0.56
N GLN A 88 9.19 16.75 0.45
CA GLN A 88 10.01 16.14 1.49
C GLN A 88 11.29 16.93 1.82
N LEU A 89 11.83 17.64 0.85
CA LEU A 89 13.03 18.49 1.05
C LEU A 89 12.72 19.82 1.75
N ARG A 90 11.45 20.22 1.88
CA ARG A 90 11.05 21.52 2.49
C ARG A 90 10.70 21.44 3.97
N GLY A 91 10.49 20.25 4.51
CA GLY A 91 10.01 20.08 5.87
C GLY A 91 10.59 18.86 6.58
N PRO A 92 10.11 18.58 7.79
CA PRO A 92 10.50 17.36 8.50
C PRO A 92 10.07 16.12 7.72
N THR A 93 10.89 15.09 7.77
CA THR A 93 10.55 13.80 7.20
C THR A 93 9.33 13.19 7.88
N ARG A 94 8.61 12.31 7.19
CA ARG A 94 7.51 11.56 7.80
C ARG A 94 7.97 10.77 9.03
N ALA A 95 9.21 10.27 9.03
CA ALA A 95 9.79 9.55 10.16
C ALA A 95 9.92 10.45 11.40
N GLU A 96 10.42 11.66 11.25
CA GLU A 96 10.53 12.64 12.34
C GLU A 96 9.15 13.03 12.88
N ALA A 97 8.20 13.31 11.99
CA ALA A 97 6.82 13.64 12.39
C ALA A 97 6.14 12.49 13.15
N VAL A 98 6.27 11.25 12.66
CA VAL A 98 5.71 10.07 13.33
C VAL A 98 6.38 9.81 14.66
N LYS A 99 7.71 10.00 14.76
CA LYS A 99 8.45 9.82 16.02
C LYS A 99 7.96 10.81 17.10
N ALA A 100 7.74 12.06 16.73
CA ALA A 100 7.22 13.07 17.67
C ALA A 100 5.80 12.70 18.18
N ILE A 101 4.91 12.22 17.27
CA ILE A 101 3.57 11.76 17.67
C ILE A 101 3.65 10.49 18.54
N GLU A 102 4.58 9.59 18.27
CA GLU A 102 4.78 8.37 19.06
C GLU A 102 5.26 8.71 20.48
N ASP A 103 6.18 9.64 20.63
CA ASP A 103 6.63 10.10 21.95
C ASP A 103 5.49 10.75 22.76
N GLU A 104 4.63 11.56 22.11
CA GLU A 104 3.41 12.11 22.70
C GLU A 104 2.45 10.98 23.15
N LEU A 105 2.21 9.99 22.30
CA LEU A 105 1.32 8.86 22.61
C LEU A 105 1.85 8.01 23.76
N LEU A 106 3.15 7.72 23.80
CA LEU A 106 3.76 6.95 24.87
C LEU A 106 3.64 7.66 26.22
N ALA A 107 3.78 9.00 26.24
CA ALA A 107 3.57 9.79 27.44
C ALA A 107 2.10 9.74 27.90
N LEU A 108 1.13 9.84 26.98
CA LEU A 108 -0.29 9.71 27.29
C LEU A 108 -0.64 8.30 27.82
N TYR A 109 -0.11 7.25 27.20
CA TYR A 109 -0.36 5.87 27.65
C TYR A 109 0.30 5.52 28.99
N ALA A 110 1.31 6.27 29.41
CA ALA A 110 1.91 6.12 30.73
C ALA A 110 1.06 6.75 31.86
N ASP A 111 0.10 7.60 31.52
CA ASP A 111 -0.79 8.27 32.47
C ASP A 111 -2.04 7.39 32.69
N PRO A 112 -2.24 6.78 33.88
CA PRO A 112 -3.38 5.93 34.18
C PRO A 112 -4.73 6.68 34.23
N SER A 113 -4.73 8.00 34.18
CA SER A 113 -5.97 8.81 34.12
C SER A 113 -6.52 8.94 32.67
N VAL A 114 -5.74 8.54 31.66
CA VAL A 114 -6.17 8.56 30.26
C VAL A 114 -6.96 7.29 29.97
N ASP A 115 -8.29 7.39 30.00
CA ASP A 115 -9.24 6.31 29.76
C ASP A 115 -9.94 6.36 28.41
N THR A 116 -9.64 7.38 27.59
CA THR A 116 -10.19 7.60 26.27
C THR A 116 -9.13 7.56 25.19
N LYS A 117 -9.54 7.27 23.94
CA LYS A 117 -8.64 7.22 22.79
C LYS A 117 -8.00 8.59 22.56
N PRO A 118 -6.66 8.74 22.63
CA PRO A 118 -6.00 10.00 22.37
C PRO A 118 -6.19 10.50 20.93
N GLU A 119 -6.45 11.79 20.76
CA GLU A 119 -6.55 12.43 19.44
C GLU A 119 -5.26 12.30 18.62
N ALA A 120 -4.10 12.31 19.29
CA ALA A 120 -2.80 12.10 18.65
C ALA A 120 -2.72 10.80 17.82
N LEU A 121 -3.50 9.77 18.17
CA LEU A 121 -3.54 8.51 17.43
C LEU A 121 -4.12 8.68 16.01
N GLU A 122 -5.01 9.64 15.77
CA GLU A 122 -5.56 9.91 14.44
C GLU A 122 -4.48 10.49 13.50
N ARG A 123 -3.57 11.31 14.05
CA ARG A 123 -2.43 11.88 13.31
C ARG A 123 -1.35 10.83 13.00
N ARG A 124 -1.23 9.80 13.85
CA ARG A 124 -0.26 8.70 13.68
C ARG A 124 -0.61 7.83 12.46
N GLY A 125 -1.88 7.65 12.16
CA GLY A 125 -2.38 6.72 11.14
C GLY A 125 -2.70 5.34 11.72
N GLY A 126 -3.34 4.49 10.90
CA GLY A 126 -3.72 3.13 11.34
C GLY A 126 -5.04 3.04 12.11
N ALA A 127 -5.84 4.10 12.12
CA ALA A 127 -7.06 4.23 12.92
C ALA A 127 -8.15 3.16 12.69
N PHE A 128 -8.01 2.30 11.65
CA PHE A 128 -9.05 1.35 11.24
C PHE A 128 -8.56 -0.11 11.17
N TYR A 129 -7.41 -0.43 11.75
CA TYR A 129 -6.91 -1.81 11.69
C TYR A 129 -7.77 -2.78 12.50
N SER A 130 -8.27 -2.35 13.66
CA SER A 130 -9.13 -3.16 14.52
C SER A 130 -10.45 -3.50 13.84
N GLU A 131 -11.11 -2.53 13.20
CA GLU A 131 -12.36 -2.76 12.46
C GLU A 131 -12.13 -3.73 11.30
N ALA A 132 -11.05 -3.54 10.52
CA ALA A 132 -10.73 -4.44 9.42
C ALA A 132 -10.43 -5.86 9.91
N ALA A 133 -9.76 -6.02 11.05
CA ALA A 133 -9.49 -7.33 11.65
C ALA A 133 -10.81 -8.02 12.10
N VAL A 134 -11.70 -7.29 12.75
CA VAL A 134 -13.00 -7.82 13.18
C VAL A 134 -13.85 -8.22 11.97
N GLU A 135 -13.93 -7.37 10.94
CA GLU A 135 -14.64 -7.70 9.69
C GLU A 135 -14.11 -8.98 9.01
N LEU A 136 -12.78 -9.20 9.04
CA LEU A 136 -12.17 -10.42 8.54
C LEU A 136 -12.53 -11.64 9.38
N LEU A 137 -12.47 -11.52 10.70
CA LEU A 137 -12.86 -12.60 11.63
C LEU A 137 -14.34 -12.97 11.46
N ASP A 138 -15.23 -12.00 11.29
CA ASP A 138 -16.64 -12.24 11.02
C ASP A 138 -16.85 -12.99 9.69
N ALA A 139 -16.15 -12.59 8.63
CA ALA A 139 -16.18 -13.30 7.36
C ALA A 139 -15.70 -14.77 7.51
N MET A 140 -14.64 -15.00 8.29
CA MET A 140 -14.12 -16.34 8.57
C MET A 140 -15.09 -17.21 9.41
N ARG A 141 -16.01 -16.59 10.16
CA ARG A 141 -17.08 -17.27 10.87
C ARG A 141 -18.30 -17.58 10.01
N GLY A 142 -18.26 -17.21 8.73
CA GLY A 142 -19.35 -17.46 7.79
C GLY A 142 -20.42 -16.37 7.78
N THR A 143 -20.17 -15.21 8.38
CA THR A 143 -21.09 -14.07 8.27
C THR A 143 -21.18 -13.62 6.80
N PRO A 144 -22.37 -13.64 6.17
CA PRO A 144 -22.53 -13.15 4.81
C PRO A 144 -22.15 -11.68 4.70
N GLY A 145 -21.50 -11.31 3.60
CA GLY A 145 -21.09 -9.91 3.38
C GLY A 145 -20.39 -9.73 2.02
N PRO A 146 -19.99 -8.51 1.69
CA PRO A 146 -19.25 -8.24 0.48
C PRO A 146 -17.86 -8.90 0.54
N ALA A 147 -17.23 -9.04 -0.63
CA ALA A 147 -15.83 -9.44 -0.70
C ALA A 147 -14.94 -8.49 0.12
N ARG A 148 -13.94 -9.05 0.79
CA ARG A 148 -12.96 -8.29 1.58
C ARG A 148 -11.66 -8.19 0.80
N VAL A 149 -11.04 -7.01 0.81
CA VAL A 149 -9.71 -6.84 0.22
C VAL A 149 -8.68 -7.45 1.16
N VAL A 150 -7.93 -8.42 0.66
CA VAL A 150 -6.94 -9.18 1.43
C VAL A 150 -5.69 -9.45 0.61
N ASN A 151 -4.57 -9.67 1.31
CA ASN A 151 -3.36 -10.20 0.71
C ASN A 151 -3.44 -11.73 0.68
N LEU A 152 -3.30 -12.31 -0.50
CA LEU A 152 -3.31 -13.76 -0.70
C LEU A 152 -2.39 -14.18 -1.85
N ARG A 153 -2.12 -15.48 -1.95
CA ARG A 153 -1.37 -16.01 -3.08
C ARG A 153 -2.09 -15.74 -4.38
N ASN A 154 -1.32 -15.48 -5.43
CA ASN A 154 -1.85 -15.22 -6.76
C ASN A 154 -2.69 -16.38 -7.32
N ASP A 155 -2.18 -17.59 -7.23
CA ASP A 155 -2.82 -18.83 -7.68
C ASP A 155 -3.55 -18.66 -9.04
N GLY A 156 -2.89 -17.95 -10.00
CA GLY A 156 -3.42 -17.67 -11.35
C GLY A 156 -4.37 -16.47 -11.45
N THR A 157 -4.71 -15.78 -10.37
CA THR A 157 -5.63 -14.62 -10.39
C THR A 157 -5.14 -13.49 -11.30
N LEU A 158 -3.84 -13.17 -11.25
CA LEU A 158 -3.16 -12.28 -12.19
C LEU A 158 -2.20 -13.12 -13.05
N PRO A 159 -2.57 -13.45 -14.30
CA PRO A 159 -1.85 -14.45 -15.10
C PRO A 159 -0.44 -14.04 -15.52
N PHE A 160 -0.09 -12.78 -15.39
CA PHE A 160 1.25 -12.26 -15.66
C PHE A 160 2.20 -12.34 -14.45
N LEU A 161 1.73 -12.81 -13.30
CA LEU A 161 2.54 -13.07 -12.11
C LEU A 161 2.63 -14.57 -11.82
N PRO A 162 3.74 -15.06 -11.24
CA PRO A 162 3.83 -16.41 -10.72
C PRO A 162 2.77 -16.70 -9.65
N ASP A 163 2.33 -17.95 -9.55
CA ASP A 163 1.27 -18.37 -8.62
C ASP A 163 1.62 -18.20 -7.14
N ASP A 164 2.90 -18.26 -6.80
CA ASP A 164 3.39 -18.11 -5.43
C ASP A 164 3.59 -16.65 -4.98
N HIS A 165 3.35 -15.68 -5.86
CA HIS A 165 3.39 -14.27 -5.48
C HIS A 165 2.17 -13.88 -4.64
N VAL A 166 2.33 -12.88 -3.80
CA VAL A 166 1.23 -12.31 -3.00
C VAL A 166 0.65 -11.10 -3.72
N ILE A 167 -0.67 -11.08 -3.85
CA ILE A 167 -1.43 -9.99 -4.47
C ILE A 167 -2.45 -9.44 -3.48
N GLU A 168 -2.94 -8.21 -3.70
CA GLU A 168 -3.99 -7.59 -2.90
C GLU A 168 -5.24 -7.38 -3.79
N VAL A 169 -6.27 -8.19 -3.52
CA VAL A 169 -7.50 -8.24 -4.31
C VAL A 169 -8.71 -8.52 -3.41
N PRO A 170 -9.95 -8.25 -3.88
CA PRO A 170 -11.15 -8.71 -3.20
C PRO A 170 -11.23 -10.23 -3.19
N ALA A 171 -11.62 -10.79 -2.05
CA ALA A 171 -11.80 -12.22 -1.87
C ALA A 171 -12.97 -12.52 -0.94
N ARG A 172 -13.57 -13.70 -1.09
CA ARG A 172 -14.60 -14.25 -0.19
C ARG A 172 -14.04 -15.41 0.59
N PHE A 173 -14.46 -15.52 1.84
CA PHE A 173 -14.15 -16.70 2.64
C PHE A 173 -15.10 -17.84 2.24
N SER A 174 -14.53 -18.94 1.78
CA SER A 174 -15.26 -20.15 1.40
C SER A 174 -14.42 -21.38 1.67
N GLU A 175 -15.03 -22.42 2.17
CA GLU A 175 -14.36 -23.72 2.44
C GLU A 175 -13.07 -23.59 3.28
N GLY A 176 -13.11 -22.72 4.30
CA GLY A 176 -11.99 -22.54 5.22
C GLY A 176 -10.83 -21.66 4.72
N ARG A 177 -10.97 -21.01 3.56
CA ARG A 177 -9.96 -20.12 2.97
C ARG A 177 -10.56 -18.90 2.29
N PHE A 178 -9.76 -17.86 2.08
CA PHE A 178 -10.12 -16.78 1.17
C PHE A 178 -9.85 -17.20 -0.27
N VAL A 179 -10.84 -16.98 -1.13
CA VAL A 179 -10.77 -17.22 -2.57
C VAL A 179 -10.93 -15.89 -3.28
N ALA A 180 -9.97 -15.55 -4.14
CA ALA A 180 -10.00 -14.30 -4.90
C ALA A 180 -11.26 -14.21 -5.77
N GLU A 181 -11.86 -13.01 -5.84
CA GLU A 181 -12.83 -12.70 -6.86
C GLU A 181 -12.14 -12.60 -8.23
N PRO A 182 -12.83 -12.96 -9.33
CA PRO A 182 -12.26 -12.82 -10.66
C PRO A 182 -11.82 -11.39 -10.95
N VAL A 183 -10.59 -11.24 -11.46
CA VAL A 183 -10.03 -9.95 -11.85
C VAL A 183 -10.07 -9.84 -13.38
N ALA A 184 -10.77 -8.82 -13.90
CA ALA A 184 -10.73 -8.52 -15.33
C ALA A 184 -9.30 -8.12 -15.77
N PRO A 185 -8.90 -8.35 -17.03
CA PRO A 185 -7.59 -7.99 -17.55
C PRO A 185 -7.20 -6.54 -17.21
N LEU A 186 -5.94 -6.35 -16.89
CA LEU A 186 -5.39 -5.03 -16.56
C LEU A 186 -4.82 -4.36 -17.81
N PRO A 187 -4.84 -3.01 -17.87
CA PRO A 187 -4.04 -2.27 -18.83
C PRO A 187 -2.54 -2.62 -18.68
N ASP A 188 -1.82 -2.59 -19.79
CA ASP A 188 -0.41 -3.02 -19.86
C ASP A 188 0.52 -2.21 -18.95
N ASP A 189 0.26 -0.92 -18.78
CA ASP A 189 1.03 -0.03 -17.90
C ASP A 189 0.89 -0.43 -16.42
N LEU A 190 -0.31 -0.78 -15.98
CA LEU A 190 -0.55 -1.27 -14.64
C LEU A 190 0.07 -2.67 -14.43
N ALA A 191 -0.18 -3.57 -15.37
CA ALA A 191 0.38 -4.92 -15.32
C ALA A 191 1.92 -4.89 -15.29
N GLY A 192 2.54 -4.03 -16.10
CA GLY A 192 3.98 -3.82 -16.14
C GLY A 192 4.54 -3.29 -14.82
N LEU A 193 3.88 -2.31 -14.20
CA LEU A 193 4.31 -1.75 -12.92
C LEU A 193 4.15 -2.78 -11.78
N ILE A 194 3.02 -3.49 -11.73
CA ILE A 194 2.79 -4.57 -10.76
C ILE A 194 3.87 -5.66 -10.90
N ALA A 195 4.16 -6.10 -12.12
CA ALA A 195 5.19 -7.12 -12.36
C ALA A 195 6.60 -6.65 -11.95
N ALA A 196 6.94 -5.39 -12.21
CA ALA A 196 8.22 -4.80 -11.82
C ALA A 196 8.38 -4.77 -10.29
N VAL A 197 7.37 -4.33 -9.56
CA VAL A 197 7.41 -4.27 -8.09
C VAL A 197 7.39 -5.66 -7.48
N SER A 198 6.58 -6.59 -8.00
CA SER A 198 6.55 -7.99 -7.57
C SER A 198 7.92 -8.66 -7.75
N GLY A 199 8.61 -8.38 -8.86
CA GLY A 199 9.99 -8.83 -9.09
C GLY A 199 10.98 -8.25 -8.08
N TYR A 200 10.86 -6.96 -7.76
CA TYR A 200 11.63 -6.33 -6.70
C TYR A 200 11.40 -6.99 -5.33
N GLU A 201 10.15 -7.24 -4.95
CA GLU A 201 9.80 -7.85 -3.66
C GLU A 201 10.45 -9.23 -3.48
N ARG A 202 10.48 -10.06 -4.53
CA ARG A 202 11.17 -11.36 -4.49
C ARG A 202 12.68 -11.21 -4.30
N LEU A 203 13.31 -10.27 -5.01
CA LEU A 203 14.72 -9.98 -4.86
C LEU A 203 15.05 -9.42 -3.47
N ALA A 204 14.17 -8.59 -2.92
CA ALA A 204 14.31 -8.04 -1.58
C ALA A 204 14.18 -9.12 -0.51
N LEU A 205 13.24 -10.05 -0.68
CA LEU A 205 13.08 -11.22 0.20
C LEU A 205 14.34 -12.12 0.15
N ASP A 206 14.86 -12.42 -1.04
CA ASP A 206 16.11 -13.18 -1.19
C ASP A 206 17.27 -12.49 -0.47
N ALA A 207 17.39 -11.17 -0.62
CA ALA A 207 18.41 -10.39 0.06
C ALA A 207 18.21 -10.37 1.60
N ALA A 208 16.98 -10.32 2.07
CA ALA A 208 16.67 -10.33 3.51
C ALA A 208 17.01 -11.68 4.15
N VAL A 209 16.69 -12.79 3.47
CA VAL A 209 16.92 -14.15 3.99
C VAL A 209 18.41 -14.54 3.91
N HIS A 210 19.09 -14.27 2.80
CA HIS A 210 20.43 -14.77 2.54
C HIS A 210 21.55 -13.72 2.72
N GLY A 211 21.16 -12.45 2.90
CA GLY A 211 22.13 -11.34 3.04
C GLY A 211 22.95 -11.09 1.78
N GLY A 212 23.95 -10.24 1.92
CA GLY A 212 24.92 -9.95 0.86
C GLY A 212 24.61 -8.67 0.09
N ARG A 213 25.67 -7.85 -0.07
CA ARG A 213 25.59 -6.55 -0.74
C ARG A 213 25.05 -6.64 -2.16
N ASP A 214 25.47 -7.64 -2.91
CA ASP A 214 25.06 -7.78 -4.31
C ASP A 214 23.59 -8.14 -4.48
N ARG A 215 23.00 -8.92 -3.55
CA ARG A 215 21.56 -9.18 -3.52
C ARG A 215 20.78 -7.91 -3.24
N VAL A 216 21.21 -7.13 -2.24
CA VAL A 216 20.58 -5.84 -1.92
C VAL A 216 20.69 -4.88 -3.11
N LEU A 217 21.86 -4.80 -3.76
CA LEU A 217 22.07 -3.98 -4.95
C LEU A 217 21.15 -4.40 -6.11
N ARG A 218 21.00 -5.69 -6.34
CA ARG A 218 20.12 -6.23 -7.38
C ARG A 218 18.67 -5.91 -7.11
N ALA A 219 18.20 -6.09 -5.86
CA ALA A 219 16.86 -5.75 -5.46
C ALA A 219 16.57 -4.25 -5.65
N MET A 220 17.41 -3.39 -5.10
CA MET A 220 17.22 -1.94 -5.17
C MET A 220 17.22 -1.42 -6.61
N ARG A 221 18.04 -1.98 -7.50
CA ARG A 221 18.02 -1.59 -8.93
C ARG A 221 16.76 -2.02 -9.67
N ALA A 222 16.11 -3.09 -9.21
CA ALA A 222 14.85 -3.54 -9.79
C ALA A 222 13.65 -2.66 -9.38
N HIS A 223 13.79 -1.87 -8.31
CA HIS A 223 12.70 -1.02 -7.83
C HIS A 223 12.46 0.17 -8.76
N PRO A 224 11.23 0.41 -9.24
CA PRO A 224 10.94 1.43 -10.26
C PRO A 224 11.24 2.89 -9.83
N LEU A 225 11.36 3.17 -8.53
CA LEU A 225 11.73 4.51 -8.04
C LEU A 225 13.25 4.71 -7.88
N VAL A 226 14.07 3.66 -8.02
CA VAL A 226 15.53 3.74 -7.76
C VAL A 226 16.33 3.69 -9.05
N LEU A 227 16.25 2.62 -9.82
CA LEU A 227 16.77 2.33 -11.16
C LEU A 227 18.28 2.61 -11.41
N GLN A 228 18.75 3.79 -11.14
CA GLN A 228 20.08 4.31 -11.48
C GLN A 228 21.23 3.59 -10.74
N HIS A 229 22.21 3.02 -11.47
CA HIS A 229 23.27 2.21 -10.88
C HIS A 229 24.11 2.97 -9.83
N GLU A 230 24.62 4.14 -10.18
CA GLU A 230 25.46 4.93 -9.28
C GLU A 230 24.69 5.40 -8.05
N ARG A 231 23.48 5.91 -8.24
CA ARG A 231 22.61 6.31 -7.13
C ARG A 231 22.31 5.14 -6.21
N THR A 232 21.99 3.97 -6.77
CA THR A 232 21.71 2.76 -6.01
C THR A 232 22.91 2.31 -5.21
N SER A 233 24.10 2.29 -5.81
CA SER A 233 25.33 1.90 -5.15
C SER A 233 25.65 2.79 -3.95
N ARG A 234 25.49 4.10 -4.10
CA ARG A 234 25.69 5.06 -3.01
C ARG A 234 24.63 4.92 -1.91
N LEU A 235 23.36 4.76 -2.28
CA LEU A 235 22.26 4.60 -1.32
C LEU A 235 22.46 3.34 -0.47
N ILE A 236 22.81 2.21 -1.11
CA ILE A 236 23.06 0.95 -0.40
C ILE A 236 24.26 1.06 0.52
N TYR A 237 25.32 1.71 0.08
CA TYR A 237 26.48 1.94 0.92
C TYR A 237 26.06 2.64 2.23
N LEU A 238 25.33 3.73 2.14
CA LEU A 238 24.86 4.49 3.31
C LEU A 238 23.92 3.65 4.20
N GLN A 239 22.96 2.97 3.60
CA GLN A 239 22.01 2.13 4.34
C GLN A 239 22.67 0.96 5.07
N LEU A 240 23.60 0.28 4.42
CA LEU A 240 24.32 -0.85 5.03
C LEU A 240 25.26 -0.39 6.12
N ALA A 241 25.96 0.74 5.94
CA ALA A 241 26.82 1.32 6.97
C ALA A 241 26.02 1.68 8.24
N GLU A 242 24.90 2.39 8.07
CA GLU A 242 24.04 2.81 9.17
C GLU A 242 23.43 1.63 9.93
N ASN A 243 23.05 0.57 9.20
CA ASN A 243 22.40 -0.61 9.75
C ASN A 243 23.34 -1.79 10.06
N ALA A 244 24.67 -1.65 9.89
CA ALA A 244 25.62 -2.73 10.06
C ALA A 244 25.52 -3.46 11.41
N ARG A 245 25.14 -2.75 12.48
CA ARG A 245 24.95 -3.34 13.82
C ARG A 245 23.83 -4.39 13.87
N PHE A 246 22.85 -4.32 12.96
CA PHE A 246 21.73 -5.24 12.88
C PHE A 246 21.92 -6.33 11.79
N LEU A 247 22.97 -6.20 10.96
CA LEU A 247 23.24 -7.06 9.82
C LEU A 247 24.55 -7.83 10.03
N PRO A 248 24.53 -9.05 10.62
CA PRO A 248 25.74 -9.80 10.92
C PRO A 248 26.67 -9.98 9.71
N TRP A 249 26.10 -10.24 8.53
CA TRP A 249 26.83 -10.40 7.28
C TRP A 249 27.46 -9.10 6.76
N ALA A 250 26.89 -7.94 7.09
CA ALA A 250 27.43 -6.63 6.69
C ALA A 250 28.59 -6.21 7.59
N ARG A 251 28.58 -6.55 8.89
CA ARG A 251 29.65 -6.22 9.83
C ARG A 251 31.03 -6.67 9.35
N ALA A 252 31.13 -7.87 8.79
CA ALA A 252 32.39 -8.41 8.30
C ALA A 252 32.99 -7.61 7.13
N GLN A 253 32.16 -6.90 6.37
CA GLN A 253 32.60 -6.07 5.24
C GLN A 253 33.07 -4.66 5.66
N TRP A 254 32.65 -4.19 6.85
CA TRP A 254 32.99 -2.88 7.38
C TRP A 254 34.04 -2.94 8.50
N SER A 255 34.40 -4.14 8.93
CA SER A 255 35.40 -4.37 10.00
C SER A 255 36.85 -4.46 9.49
N SER A 256 37.05 -4.33 8.19
CA SER A 256 38.40 -4.27 7.64
C SER A 256 38.79 -2.82 7.40
N PRO A 257 39.96 -2.39 7.93
CA PRO A 257 40.47 -1.05 7.78
C PRO A 257 40.78 -0.69 6.33
#